data_fa60603e80d29677d248c842793660e8
#
_entry.id   fa60603e80d29677d248c842793660e8
#
_cell.length_a   1.000
_cell.length_b   1.000
_cell.length_c   1.000
_cell.angle_alpha   90.00
_cell.angle_beta   90.00
_cell.angle_gamma   90.00
#
_symmetry.space_group_name_H-M   'P 1'
#
loop_
_entity.id
_entity.type
_entity.pdbx_description
1 polymer ?
#
loop_
_entity_poly.entity_id
_entity_poly.type
_entity_poly.pdbx_seq_one_letter_code
_entity_poly.pdbx_strand_id
1 'polypeptide(L)'
;MLGENRNIFFPKLAEAQMSTFDRIAEDLLTSMGYEIDYCDSDDEAIAKSHEWQEGMAYPVHFSKSDTSGEKAFEEFYVEGENIDMESYNSLGVIKDKAVPDKNKVLALIESLDKAFGQDDCTKADIVKMISAYLPNFEHIETGKSLDGKM
;
A
#
# COMPACT_ATOMS: atom_id res chain seq x y z
N MET A 1 30.40 -3.20 3.76
CA MET A 1 28.98 -3.44 4.00
C MET A 1 28.64 -2.90 5.37
N LEU A 2 27.55 -2.14 5.51
CA LEU A 2 27.19 -1.47 6.76
C LEU A 2 26.13 -2.26 7.58
N GLY A 3 25.52 -3.28 7.00
CA GLY A 3 24.46 -4.06 7.64
C GLY A 3 24.90 -5.46 8.04
N GLU A 4 24.27 -5.99 9.06
CA GLU A 4 24.38 -7.37 9.51
C GLU A 4 23.27 -8.24 8.90
N ASN A 5 23.43 -9.55 8.97
CA ASN A 5 22.39 -10.47 8.50
C ASN A 5 21.09 -10.24 9.30
N ARG A 6 19.93 -10.23 8.61
CA ARG A 6 18.61 -9.96 9.15
C ARG A 6 18.32 -8.51 9.57
N ASN A 7 19.19 -7.57 9.24
CA ASN A 7 18.86 -6.16 9.34
C ASN A 7 17.98 -5.74 8.16
N ILE A 8 16.92 -4.99 8.45
CA ILE A 8 16.05 -4.39 7.43
C ILE A 8 16.20 -2.89 7.54
N PHE A 9 16.66 -2.26 6.47
CA PHE A 9 16.85 -0.81 6.40
C PHE A 9 15.60 -0.15 5.83
N PHE A 10 15.20 0.98 6.42
CA PHE A 10 14.11 1.80 5.93
C PHE A 10 14.48 3.29 5.98
N PRO A 11 13.92 4.14 5.12
CA PRO A 11 14.20 5.57 5.13
C PRO A 11 13.60 6.23 6.37
N LYS A 12 14.35 7.15 6.99
CA LYS A 12 13.81 8.08 7.99
C LYS A 12 13.14 9.21 7.24
N LEU A 13 11.83 9.17 7.14
CA LEU A 13 11.05 10.24 6.54
C LEU A 13 10.59 11.21 7.63
N ALA A 14 10.96 12.47 7.50
CA ALA A 14 10.35 13.52 8.30
C ALA A 14 8.93 13.79 7.78
N GLU A 15 8.02 14.22 8.64
CA GLU A 15 6.63 14.55 8.28
C GLU A 15 6.57 15.55 7.11
N ALA A 16 7.50 16.49 7.05
CA ALA A 16 7.62 17.46 5.95
C ALA A 16 8.04 16.85 4.59
N GLN A 17 8.52 15.60 4.60
CA GLN A 17 8.93 14.86 3.39
C GLN A 17 7.81 13.93 2.89
N MET A 18 6.76 13.79 3.66
CA MET A 18 5.58 13.01 3.26
C MET A 18 4.71 13.88 2.36
N SER A 19 4.33 13.35 1.21
CA SER A 19 3.42 14.01 0.28
C SER A 19 2.27 13.07 -0.04
N THR A 20 1.09 13.63 -0.19
CA THR A 20 -0.10 12.89 -0.63
C THR A 20 -0.07 12.67 -2.14
N PHE A 21 -0.77 11.65 -2.64
CA PHE A 21 -0.77 11.34 -4.08
C PHE A 21 -1.40 12.44 -4.93
N ASP A 22 -2.44 13.10 -4.42
CA ASP A 22 -3.04 14.26 -5.06
C ASP A 22 -2.02 15.39 -5.26
N ARG A 23 -1.26 15.73 -4.22
CA ARG A 23 -0.21 16.75 -4.33
C ARG A 23 0.90 16.35 -5.29
N ILE A 24 1.31 15.08 -5.28
CA ILE A 24 2.31 14.59 -6.24
C ILE A 24 1.80 14.72 -7.68
N ALA A 25 0.52 14.38 -7.93
CA ALA A 25 -0.10 14.51 -9.24
C ALA A 25 -0.20 15.98 -9.69
N GLU A 26 -0.60 16.89 -8.78
CA GLU A 26 -0.64 18.33 -9.04
C GLU A 26 0.74 18.89 -9.39
N ASP A 27 1.75 18.58 -8.58
CA ASP A 27 3.13 19.02 -8.80
C ASP A 27 3.68 18.49 -10.14
N LEU A 28 3.37 17.23 -10.49
CA LEU A 28 3.76 16.63 -11.76
C LEU A 28 3.12 17.36 -12.93
N LEU A 29 1.80 17.51 -12.95
CA LEU A 29 1.07 18.18 -14.02
C LEU A 29 1.55 19.63 -14.20
N THR A 30 1.72 20.35 -13.11
CA THR A 30 2.25 21.72 -13.12
C THR A 30 3.67 21.76 -13.68
N SER A 31 4.54 20.81 -13.30
CA SER A 31 5.92 20.73 -13.83
C SER A 31 5.97 20.43 -15.33
N MET A 32 4.95 19.75 -15.86
CA MET A 32 4.77 19.47 -17.29
C MET A 32 4.14 20.66 -18.04
N GLY A 33 3.74 21.73 -17.33
CA GLY A 33 3.16 22.93 -17.91
C GLY A 33 1.64 22.86 -18.13
N TYR A 34 0.96 21.90 -17.52
CA TYR A 34 -0.49 21.79 -17.58
C TYR A 34 -1.16 22.64 -16.50
N GLU A 35 -2.26 23.28 -16.84
CA GLU A 35 -3.26 23.74 -15.87
C GLU A 35 -4.16 22.57 -15.48
N ILE A 36 -4.71 22.58 -14.27
CA ILE A 36 -5.53 21.50 -13.74
C ILE A 36 -7.00 21.90 -13.78
N ASP A 37 -7.83 21.05 -14.38
CA ASP A 37 -9.31 21.12 -14.33
C ASP A 37 -9.82 20.10 -13.31
N TYR A 38 -10.19 20.56 -12.12
CA TYR A 38 -10.70 19.71 -11.06
C TYR A 38 -12.15 19.30 -11.35
N CYS A 39 -12.37 17.99 -11.42
CA CYS A 39 -13.66 17.37 -11.68
C CYS A 39 -14.30 16.85 -10.38
N ASP A 40 -15.62 16.89 -10.31
CA ASP A 40 -16.38 16.46 -9.13
C ASP A 40 -16.55 14.91 -9.07
N SER A 41 -16.29 14.21 -10.17
CA SER A 41 -16.43 12.74 -10.25
C SER A 41 -15.46 12.11 -11.26
N ASP A 42 -15.24 10.80 -11.10
CA ASP A 42 -14.47 9.99 -12.05
C ASP A 42 -15.09 10.04 -13.45
N ASP A 43 -16.42 9.92 -13.55
CA ASP A 43 -17.14 9.95 -14.84
C ASP A 43 -16.95 11.30 -15.56
N GLU A 44 -16.95 12.41 -14.84
CA GLU A 44 -16.69 13.72 -15.41
C GLU A 44 -15.25 13.83 -15.92
N ALA A 45 -14.28 13.41 -15.12
CA ALA A 45 -12.86 13.43 -15.52
C ALA A 45 -12.62 12.55 -16.76
N ILE A 46 -13.21 11.36 -16.79
CA ILE A 46 -13.14 10.44 -17.96
C ILE A 46 -13.77 11.08 -19.19
N ALA A 47 -14.98 11.63 -19.07
CA ALA A 47 -15.65 12.28 -20.19
C ALA A 47 -14.83 13.43 -20.77
N LYS A 48 -14.31 14.32 -19.91
CA LYS A 48 -13.43 15.43 -20.33
C LYS A 48 -12.11 14.94 -20.92
N SER A 49 -11.54 13.83 -20.41
CA SER A 49 -10.28 13.28 -20.94
C SER A 49 -10.40 12.80 -22.40
N HIS A 50 -11.56 12.33 -22.81
CA HIS A 50 -11.82 11.93 -24.20
C HIS A 50 -11.85 13.13 -25.17
N GLU A 51 -12.17 14.31 -24.69
CA GLU A 51 -12.24 15.54 -25.46
C GLU A 51 -10.98 16.42 -25.29
N TRP A 52 -10.07 16.01 -24.43
CA TRP A 52 -8.87 16.77 -24.07
C TRP A 52 -7.92 16.91 -25.26
N GLN A 53 -7.36 18.09 -25.45
CA GLN A 53 -6.36 18.41 -26.47
C GLN A 53 -5.21 19.21 -25.84
N GLU A 54 -4.04 19.16 -26.46
CA GLU A 54 -2.87 19.92 -26.03
C GLU A 54 -3.21 21.41 -25.91
N GLY A 55 -2.87 22.02 -24.78
CA GLY A 55 -3.18 23.42 -24.44
C GLY A 55 -4.47 23.62 -23.64
N MET A 56 -5.26 22.57 -23.42
CA MET A 56 -6.39 22.60 -22.49
C MET A 56 -5.93 22.23 -21.06
N ALA A 57 -6.67 22.68 -20.05
CA ALA A 57 -6.48 22.24 -18.67
C ALA A 57 -6.69 20.73 -18.58
N TYR A 58 -5.85 20.03 -17.79
CA TYR A 58 -5.88 18.58 -17.67
C TYR A 58 -6.95 18.15 -16.66
N PRO A 59 -7.94 17.33 -17.05
CA PRO A 59 -9.02 16.93 -16.14
C PRO A 59 -8.53 15.92 -15.12
N VAL A 60 -8.79 16.19 -13.83
CA VAL A 60 -8.45 15.30 -12.72
C VAL A 60 -9.61 15.20 -11.74
N HIS A 61 -9.76 14.01 -11.15
CA HIS A 61 -10.60 13.80 -9.98
C HIS A 61 -9.81 13.08 -8.90
N PHE A 62 -9.83 13.61 -7.66
CA PHE A 62 -9.21 13.01 -6.50
C PHE A 62 -10.25 12.36 -5.61
N SER A 63 -10.43 11.05 -5.77
CA SER A 63 -11.35 10.29 -4.91
C SER A 63 -10.71 9.94 -3.57
N LYS A 64 -11.52 9.85 -2.52
CA LYS A 64 -11.05 9.29 -1.25
C LYS A 64 -10.83 7.79 -1.40
N SER A 65 -9.77 7.27 -0.75
CA SER A 65 -9.59 5.84 -0.61
C SER A 65 -10.76 5.23 0.17
N ASP A 66 -11.42 4.25 -0.43
CA ASP A 66 -12.56 3.52 0.14
C ASP A 66 -12.52 2.02 -0.16
N THR A 67 -11.40 1.55 -0.72
CA THR A 67 -11.20 0.13 -1.04
C THR A 67 -10.73 -0.66 0.17
N SER A 68 -11.01 -1.97 0.16
CA SER A 68 -10.59 -2.88 1.24
C SER A 68 -9.06 -3.02 1.26
N GLY A 69 -8.47 -2.96 2.46
CA GLY A 69 -7.06 -3.23 2.68
C GLY A 69 -6.11 -2.07 2.38
N GLU A 70 -6.61 -0.89 2.01
CA GLU A 70 -5.77 0.30 1.86
C GLU A 70 -5.40 0.90 3.22
N LYS A 71 -4.13 1.29 3.36
CA LYS A 71 -3.63 2.06 4.50
C LYS A 71 -3.52 3.55 4.15
N ALA A 72 -3.71 4.40 5.15
CA ALA A 72 -3.54 5.85 4.99
C ALA A 72 -2.08 6.24 4.66
N PHE A 73 -1.12 5.45 5.12
CA PHE A 73 0.32 5.58 4.85
C PHE A 73 1.02 4.25 5.06
N GLU A 74 2.16 4.08 4.43
CA GLU A 74 2.98 2.88 4.57
C GLU A 74 3.76 2.89 5.89
N GLU A 75 3.69 1.79 6.62
CA GLU A 75 4.45 1.56 7.85
C GLU A 75 5.69 0.73 7.54
N PHE A 76 6.86 1.21 7.97
CA PHE A 76 8.11 0.48 7.76
C PHE A 76 8.41 -0.55 8.84
N TYR A 77 7.77 -0.42 10.00
CA TYR A 77 7.96 -1.30 11.15
C TYR A 77 6.68 -1.35 12.00
N VAL A 78 6.59 -2.37 12.84
CA VAL A 78 5.46 -2.55 13.75
C VAL A 78 5.91 -2.43 15.22
N GLU A 79 4.95 -2.21 16.11
CA GLU A 79 5.23 -2.15 17.55
C GLU A 79 5.88 -3.45 18.03
N GLY A 80 6.91 -3.33 18.89
CA GLY A 80 7.67 -4.45 19.45
C GLY A 80 8.85 -4.92 18.62
N GLU A 81 9.10 -4.36 17.43
CA GLU A 81 10.34 -4.62 16.69
C GLU A 81 11.54 -3.88 17.30
N ASN A 82 12.73 -4.49 17.22
CA ASN A 82 13.98 -3.88 17.68
C ASN A 82 14.48 -2.86 16.65
N ILE A 83 14.19 -1.58 16.89
CA ILE A 83 14.46 -0.51 15.95
C ILE A 83 15.64 0.33 16.42
N ASP A 84 16.60 0.51 15.54
CA ASP A 84 17.72 1.45 15.71
C ASP A 84 17.52 2.67 14.81
N MET A 85 17.28 3.81 15.43
CA MET A 85 17.13 5.10 14.76
C MET A 85 18.38 5.97 14.85
N GLU A 86 19.44 5.50 15.54
CA GLU A 86 20.60 6.33 15.87
C GLU A 86 21.84 6.02 15.01
N SER A 87 22.00 4.77 14.55
CA SER A 87 23.22 4.34 13.86
C SER A 87 23.44 5.03 12.51
N TYR A 88 22.41 5.53 11.86
CA TYR A 88 22.51 6.20 10.55
C TYR A 88 21.69 7.50 10.52
N ASN A 89 22.17 8.49 9.77
CA ASN A 89 21.49 9.79 9.68
C ASN A 89 20.13 9.71 8.96
N SER A 90 20.08 9.00 7.83
CA SER A 90 18.90 8.97 6.94
C SER A 90 18.18 7.63 6.91
N LEU A 91 18.69 6.62 7.64
CA LEU A 91 18.12 5.28 7.65
C LEU A 91 17.82 4.84 9.08
N GLY A 92 16.64 4.24 9.28
CA GLY A 92 16.35 3.39 10.42
C GLY A 92 16.67 1.94 10.09
N VAL A 93 16.88 1.12 11.13
CA VAL A 93 17.21 -0.30 10.98
C VAL A 93 16.35 -1.11 11.93
N ILE A 94 15.62 -2.09 11.39
CA ILE A 94 15.05 -3.16 12.20
C ILE A 94 16.15 -4.20 12.39
N LYS A 95 16.53 -4.44 13.63
CA LYS A 95 17.57 -5.40 14.01
C LYS A 95 16.95 -6.73 14.43
N ASP A 96 17.74 -7.78 14.29
CA ASP A 96 17.41 -9.12 14.83
C ASP A 96 16.05 -9.68 14.37
N LYS A 97 15.64 -9.36 13.14
CA LYS A 97 14.37 -9.86 12.59
C LYS A 97 14.33 -11.39 12.73
N ALA A 98 13.26 -11.89 13.35
CA ALA A 98 13.08 -13.31 13.56
C ALA A 98 13.07 -14.09 12.23
N VAL A 99 13.71 -15.26 12.23
CA VAL A 99 13.62 -16.19 11.10
C VAL A 99 12.27 -16.90 11.18
N PRO A 100 11.45 -16.84 10.13
CA PRO A 100 10.18 -17.58 10.11
C PRO A 100 10.41 -19.08 10.30
N ASP A 101 9.53 -19.73 11.04
CA ASP A 101 9.53 -21.19 11.14
C ASP A 101 9.10 -21.79 9.79
N LYS A 102 10.06 -22.44 9.12
CA LYS A 102 9.85 -23.03 7.80
C LYS A 102 8.66 -23.99 7.77
N ASN A 103 8.48 -24.80 8.82
CA ASN A 103 7.39 -25.79 8.85
C ASN A 103 6.03 -25.12 8.97
N LYS A 104 5.93 -24.03 9.75
CA LYS A 104 4.71 -23.25 9.84
C LYS A 104 4.36 -22.55 8.52
N VAL A 105 5.38 -21.99 7.83
CA VAL A 105 5.18 -21.39 6.50
C VAL A 105 4.68 -22.44 5.50
N LEU A 106 5.31 -23.61 5.45
CA LEU A 106 4.89 -24.68 4.54
C LEU A 106 3.48 -25.19 4.86
N ALA A 107 3.13 -25.33 6.13
CA ALA A 107 1.79 -25.71 6.55
C ALA A 107 0.72 -24.69 6.15
N LEU A 108 1.04 -23.39 6.23
CA LEU A 108 0.16 -22.32 5.75
C LEU A 108 -0.05 -22.42 4.24
N ILE A 109 1.05 -22.57 3.47
CA ILE A 109 0.98 -22.69 2.00
C ILE A 109 0.13 -23.88 1.60
N GLU A 110 0.34 -25.06 2.22
CA GLU A 110 -0.45 -26.27 1.96
C GLU A 110 -1.94 -26.07 2.30
N SER A 111 -2.23 -25.35 3.39
CA SER A 111 -3.61 -25.05 3.78
C SER A 111 -4.29 -24.11 2.79
N LEU A 112 -3.59 -23.07 2.31
CA LEU A 112 -4.09 -22.15 1.28
C LEU A 112 -4.30 -22.88 -0.05
N ASP A 113 -3.36 -23.72 -0.48
CA ASP A 113 -3.47 -24.50 -1.73
C ASP A 113 -4.70 -25.42 -1.70
N LYS A 114 -4.94 -26.10 -0.58
CA LYS A 114 -6.16 -26.90 -0.38
C LYS A 114 -7.43 -26.05 -0.42
N ALA A 115 -7.43 -24.87 0.21
CA ALA A 115 -8.58 -24.00 0.25
C ALA A 115 -8.93 -23.46 -1.15
N PHE A 116 -7.93 -23.03 -1.90
CA PHE A 116 -8.13 -22.56 -3.29
C PHE A 116 -8.57 -23.67 -4.26
N GLY A 117 -8.33 -24.92 -3.94
CA GLY A 117 -8.84 -26.08 -4.68
C GLY A 117 -10.29 -26.45 -4.38
N GLN A 118 -10.97 -25.73 -3.47
CA GLN A 118 -12.37 -25.95 -3.10
C GLN A 118 -13.27 -24.90 -3.74
N ASP A 119 -14.39 -25.31 -4.34
CA ASP A 119 -15.33 -24.41 -5.01
C ASP A 119 -16.08 -23.48 -4.03
N ASP A 120 -16.14 -23.84 -2.75
CA ASP A 120 -16.84 -23.10 -1.69
C ASP A 120 -15.89 -22.25 -0.80
N CYS A 121 -14.61 -22.15 -1.16
CA CYS A 121 -13.65 -21.32 -0.42
C CYS A 121 -14.03 -19.86 -0.48
N THR A 122 -14.19 -19.24 0.70
CA THR A 122 -14.54 -17.83 0.82
C THR A 122 -13.34 -16.96 1.19
N LYS A 123 -13.45 -15.66 0.90
CA LYS A 123 -12.46 -14.65 1.36
C LYS A 123 -12.27 -14.71 2.88
N ALA A 124 -13.35 -14.93 3.65
CA ALA A 124 -13.28 -15.03 5.10
C ALA A 124 -12.44 -16.22 5.57
N ASP A 125 -12.48 -17.36 4.87
CA ASP A 125 -11.66 -18.52 5.17
C ASP A 125 -10.18 -18.22 4.97
N ILE A 126 -9.82 -17.54 3.88
CA ILE A 126 -8.44 -17.12 3.60
C ILE A 126 -7.95 -16.13 4.66
N VAL A 127 -8.75 -15.11 4.99
CA VAL A 127 -8.42 -14.14 6.04
C VAL A 127 -8.17 -14.82 7.37
N LYS A 128 -9.01 -15.79 7.75
CA LYS A 128 -8.85 -16.58 8.98
C LYS A 128 -7.54 -17.40 8.99
N MET A 129 -7.17 -18.02 7.88
CA MET A 129 -5.91 -18.77 7.76
C MET A 129 -4.70 -17.86 7.92
N ILE A 130 -4.72 -16.69 7.25
CA ILE A 130 -3.64 -15.70 7.34
C ILE A 130 -3.53 -15.14 8.75
N SER A 131 -4.65 -14.75 9.38
CA SER A 131 -4.68 -14.22 10.75
C SER A 131 -4.19 -15.24 11.80
N ALA A 132 -4.42 -16.52 11.58
CA ALA A 132 -3.90 -17.57 12.46
C ALA A 132 -2.37 -17.68 12.42
N TYR A 133 -1.76 -17.36 11.28
CA TYR A 133 -0.30 -17.35 11.11
C TYR A 133 0.33 -16.00 11.47
N LEU A 134 -0.35 -14.89 11.16
CA LEU A 134 0.06 -13.51 11.44
C LEU A 134 -0.93 -12.87 12.44
N PRO A 135 -0.70 -12.98 13.75
CA PRO A 135 -1.65 -12.47 14.76
C PRO A 135 -1.96 -10.97 14.66
N ASN A 136 -1.03 -10.20 14.08
CA ASN A 136 -1.17 -8.75 13.89
C ASN A 136 -1.75 -8.40 12.50
N PHE A 137 -2.21 -9.40 11.74
CA PHE A 137 -2.86 -9.13 10.46
C PHE A 137 -4.28 -8.61 10.69
N GLU A 138 -4.48 -7.36 10.33
CA GLU A 138 -5.79 -6.70 10.36
C GLU A 138 -6.34 -6.62 8.93
N HIS A 139 -7.52 -7.20 8.73
CA HIS A 139 -8.25 -7.09 7.48
C HIS A 139 -9.45 -6.17 7.66
N ILE A 140 -9.46 -5.05 6.97
CA ILE A 140 -10.59 -4.12 6.92
C ILE A 140 -11.39 -4.40 5.64
N GLU A 141 -12.63 -4.87 5.81
CA GLU A 141 -13.52 -5.15 4.68
C GLU A 141 -14.49 -3.99 4.47
N THR A 142 -14.41 -3.35 3.31
CA THR A 142 -15.32 -2.26 2.90
C THR A 142 -16.34 -2.71 1.86
N GLY A 143 -16.22 -3.94 1.35
CA GLY A 143 -17.04 -4.45 0.25
C GLY A 143 -16.70 -3.86 -1.12
N LYS A 144 -15.65 -3.04 -1.20
CA LYS A 144 -15.17 -2.44 -2.44
C LYS A 144 -13.78 -2.97 -2.78
N SER A 145 -13.56 -3.28 -4.04
CA SER A 145 -12.28 -3.73 -4.56
C SER A 145 -11.68 -2.70 -5.51
N LEU A 146 -10.36 -2.68 -5.61
CA LEU A 146 -9.64 -1.82 -6.55
C LEU A 146 -9.99 -2.15 -8.01
N ASP A 147 -10.26 -3.43 -8.32
CA ASP A 147 -10.63 -3.87 -9.67
C ASP A 147 -11.94 -3.23 -10.18
N GLY A 148 -12.82 -2.81 -9.26
CA GLY A 148 -14.04 -2.09 -9.62
C GLY A 148 -13.84 -0.62 -9.97
N LYS A 149 -12.62 -0.09 -9.79
CA LYS A 149 -12.25 1.31 -10.08
C LYS A 149 -11.33 1.45 -11.31
N MET A 150 -10.81 0.34 -11.81
CA MET A 150 -10.03 0.26 -13.05
C MET A 150 -10.92 -0.16 -14.21
#